data_b0a4a3ee4c064c9bc060baaa27fad35c
#
_entry.id   b0a4a3ee4c064c9bc060baaa27fad35c
#
_cell.length_a   1.000
_cell.length_b   1.000
_cell.length_c   1.000
_cell.angle_alpha   90.00
_cell.angle_beta   90.00
_cell.angle_gamma   90.00
#
_symmetry.space_group_name_H-M   'P 1'
#
loop_
_entity.id
_entity.type
_entity.pdbx_description
1 polymer ?
#
loop_
_entity_poly.entity_id
_entity_poly.type
_entity_poly.pdbx_seq_one_letter_code
_entity_poly.pdbx_strand_id
1 'polypeptide(L)'
;DETGRETARASTLRLRVGYATPAFEGFRAYAEVEGLQAVGADRYNSLRNGRTQYATVADPEKAELNQLWLEASLIPRTRLRVGRQRITYDNHRFIGNVGWRQLEQTYDAVALTSRPLSGLTIDGAYLWRVQNVLSQRQRLAAPLLHLAYTGWRVARVVAYGYWIGYEEAASAARSVQTYGIRLEGSRPLTDRLALRYTGEYAYQMDYRDNPNNFAVQYAHGLLGLTVRQQGWVVSATGALELFTSDDGVAFSTP
;
A
#
# COMPACT_ATOMS: atom_id res chain seq x y z
N ASP A 1 -22.29 -4.25 23.04
CA ASP A 1 -20.94 -4.47 22.46
C ASP A 1 -20.55 -5.93 22.67
N GLU A 2 -20.42 -6.71 21.60
CA GLU A 2 -20.11 -8.17 21.64
C GLU A 2 -18.73 -8.46 22.26
N THR A 3 -17.90 -7.45 22.49
CA THR A 3 -16.53 -7.61 23.03
C THR A 3 -16.41 -7.31 24.51
N GLY A 4 -17.49 -6.88 25.20
CA GLY A 4 -17.47 -6.48 26.61
C GLY A 4 -16.60 -5.26 26.93
N ARG A 5 -16.20 -4.48 25.92
CA ARG A 5 -15.39 -3.26 26.07
C ARG A 5 -16.27 -2.01 26.11
N GLU A 6 -15.80 -0.98 26.81
CA GLU A 6 -16.45 0.33 26.80
C GLU A 6 -16.36 1.00 25.42
N THR A 7 -17.36 1.81 25.09
CA THR A 7 -17.42 2.56 23.81
C THR A 7 -16.22 3.52 23.70
N ALA A 8 -15.51 3.45 22.58
CA ALA A 8 -14.42 4.37 22.27
C ALA A 8 -14.93 5.76 21.91
N ARG A 9 -14.23 6.79 22.40
CA ARG A 9 -14.37 8.19 21.98
C ARG A 9 -12.99 8.75 21.75
N ALA A 10 -12.67 9.09 20.50
CA ALA A 10 -11.38 9.62 20.08
C ALA A 10 -11.58 10.95 19.35
N SER A 11 -10.86 11.98 19.76
CA SER A 11 -10.72 13.24 19.05
C SER A 11 -9.24 13.52 18.89
N THR A 12 -8.73 13.45 17.66
CA THR A 12 -7.30 13.55 17.37
C THR A 12 -7.02 14.66 16.36
N LEU A 13 -5.87 15.29 16.49
CA LEU A 13 -5.30 16.24 15.55
C LEU A 13 -4.02 15.65 14.95
N ARG A 14 -3.95 15.58 13.64
CA ARG A 14 -2.72 15.26 12.90
C ARG A 14 -2.14 16.48 12.24
N LEU A 15 -0.85 16.70 12.44
CA LEU A 15 -0.05 17.69 11.71
C LEU A 15 1.01 16.98 10.90
N ARG A 16 1.15 17.33 9.62
CA ARG A 16 2.21 16.84 8.74
C ARG A 16 2.86 18.03 8.04
N VAL A 17 4.19 18.13 8.14
CA VAL A 17 4.98 19.18 7.53
C VAL A 17 6.15 18.57 6.78
N GLY A 18 6.29 18.92 5.51
CA GLY A 18 7.36 18.42 4.66
C GLY A 18 7.96 19.49 3.78
N TYR A 19 9.22 19.27 3.41
CA TYR A 19 9.97 20.12 2.49
C TYR A 19 10.66 19.28 1.42
N ALA A 20 10.46 19.65 0.16
CA ALA A 20 11.15 19.09 -0.98
C ALA A 20 12.13 20.13 -1.53
N THR A 21 13.39 19.77 -1.72
CA THR A 21 14.35 20.67 -2.37
C THR A 21 13.99 20.86 -3.84
N PRO A 22 14.36 21.97 -4.48
CA PRO A 22 14.46 22.04 -5.92
C PRO A 22 15.38 20.92 -6.45
N ALA A 23 15.17 20.51 -7.70
CA ALA A 23 16.10 19.59 -8.34
C ALA A 23 17.39 20.34 -8.68
N PHE A 24 18.53 19.74 -8.34
CA PHE A 24 19.86 20.25 -8.64
C PHE A 24 20.72 19.12 -9.23
N GLU A 25 21.21 19.30 -10.44
CA GLU A 25 22.05 18.33 -11.18
C GLU A 25 21.48 16.89 -11.17
N GLY A 26 20.14 16.76 -11.27
CA GLY A 26 19.48 15.46 -11.26
C GLY A 26 19.19 14.89 -9.87
N PHE A 27 19.56 15.60 -8.80
CA PHE A 27 19.27 15.19 -7.41
C PHE A 27 18.14 16.00 -6.80
N ARG A 28 17.38 15.36 -5.92
CA ARG A 28 16.32 15.96 -5.11
C ARG A 28 16.24 15.27 -3.76
N ALA A 29 16.00 16.03 -2.71
CA ALA A 29 15.77 15.51 -1.36
C ALA A 29 14.39 15.90 -0.83
N TYR A 30 13.89 15.14 0.10
CA TYR A 30 12.64 15.40 0.81
C TYR A 30 12.76 14.98 2.26
N ALA A 31 12.19 15.79 3.16
CA ALA A 31 12.00 15.44 4.56
C ALA A 31 10.56 15.79 4.95
N GLU A 32 9.91 14.91 5.72
CA GLU A 32 8.56 15.10 6.26
C GLU A 32 8.48 14.56 7.67
N VAL A 33 7.99 15.38 8.57
CA VAL A 33 7.64 14.98 9.94
C VAL A 33 6.12 14.96 10.09
N GLU A 34 5.61 14.03 10.87
CA GLU A 34 4.20 14.02 11.26
C GLU A 34 4.03 13.86 12.76
N GLY A 35 2.94 14.42 13.27
CA GLY A 35 2.55 14.32 14.65
C GLY A 35 1.06 14.03 14.78
N LEU A 36 0.71 13.16 15.71
CA LEU A 36 -0.65 12.84 16.10
C LEU A 36 -0.81 13.04 17.60
N GLN A 37 -1.81 13.83 18.01
CA GLN A 37 -2.10 14.16 19.39
C GLN A 37 -3.60 14.05 19.65
N ALA A 38 -4.00 13.52 20.80
CA ALA A 38 -5.37 13.64 21.27
C ALA A 38 -5.65 15.09 21.71
N VAL A 39 -6.78 15.66 21.22
CA VAL A 39 -7.16 17.07 21.46
C VAL A 39 -8.56 17.19 22.06
N GLY A 40 -9.03 16.22 22.80
CA GLY A 40 -10.38 16.21 23.38
C GLY A 40 -10.71 14.87 23.98
N ALA A 41 -11.74 14.18 23.46
CA ALA A 41 -12.07 12.86 23.93
C ALA A 41 -10.95 11.87 23.64
N ASP A 42 -10.42 11.25 24.68
CA ASP A 42 -9.28 10.32 24.62
C ASP A 42 -9.59 8.94 25.26
N ARG A 43 -10.88 8.57 25.32
CA ARG A 43 -11.36 7.29 25.83
C ARG A 43 -11.34 6.23 24.75
N TYR A 44 -10.16 5.74 24.37
CA TYR A 44 -9.96 4.72 23.37
C TYR A 44 -8.69 3.92 23.63
N ASN A 45 -8.65 2.70 23.12
CA ASN A 45 -7.45 1.87 23.12
C ASN A 45 -6.67 2.14 21.82
N SER A 46 -5.54 2.82 21.91
CA SER A 46 -4.68 3.07 20.74
C SER A 46 -3.77 1.89 20.38
N LEU A 47 -3.86 0.77 21.11
CA LEU A 47 -2.92 -0.36 21.11
C LEU A 47 -1.52 0.00 21.65
N ARG A 48 -1.32 1.24 22.12
CA ARG A 48 -0.04 1.76 22.65
C ARG A 48 -0.20 2.51 23.98
N ASN A 49 -1.41 2.89 24.35
CA ASN A 49 -1.69 3.68 25.55
C ASN A 49 -2.13 2.85 26.77
N GLY A 50 -2.23 1.52 26.64
CA GLY A 50 -2.60 0.60 27.72
C GLY A 50 -4.08 0.64 28.14
N ARG A 51 -4.92 1.40 27.46
CA ARG A 51 -6.35 1.58 27.80
C ARG A 51 -7.23 0.45 27.22
N THR A 52 -6.96 -0.79 27.61
CA THR A 52 -7.56 -2.01 27.04
C THR A 52 -9.04 -2.19 27.35
N GLN A 53 -9.58 -1.45 28.32
CA GLN A 53 -11.00 -1.44 28.68
C GLN A 53 -11.88 -0.79 27.58
N TYR A 54 -11.33 0.08 26.73
CA TYR A 54 -12.06 0.71 25.63
C TYR A 54 -11.95 -0.06 24.33
N ALA A 55 -12.92 0.13 23.45
CA ALA A 55 -12.83 -0.34 22.07
C ALA A 55 -11.63 0.30 21.35
N THR A 56 -11.09 -0.40 20.35
CA THR A 56 -9.83 -0.04 19.69
C THR A 56 -10.04 1.03 18.63
N VAL A 57 -9.27 2.13 18.76
CA VAL A 57 -8.97 3.09 17.69
C VAL A 57 -7.46 3.16 17.58
N ALA A 58 -6.89 2.53 16.56
CA ALA A 58 -5.45 2.30 16.42
C ALA A 58 -4.70 3.58 15.95
N ASP A 59 -4.86 4.66 16.71
CA ASP A 59 -4.29 5.99 16.46
C ASP A 59 -3.45 6.43 17.69
N PRO A 60 -2.21 5.93 17.83
CA PRO A 60 -1.35 6.28 18.95
C PRO A 60 -0.83 7.72 18.82
N GLU A 61 -0.80 8.44 19.95
CA GLU A 61 -0.12 9.73 20.02
C GLU A 61 1.37 9.56 19.76
N LYS A 62 1.89 10.24 18.77
CA LYS A 62 3.28 10.14 18.34
C LYS A 62 3.69 11.32 17.46
N ALA A 63 4.95 11.74 17.61
CA ALA A 63 5.66 12.55 16.61
C ALA A 63 6.77 11.69 15.99
N GLU A 64 6.89 11.73 14.68
CA GLU A 64 7.83 10.87 13.96
C GLU A 64 8.34 11.48 12.64
N LEU A 65 9.50 10.99 12.21
CA LEU A 65 9.99 11.23 10.86
C LEU A 65 9.24 10.29 9.93
N ASN A 66 8.32 10.84 9.14
CA ASN A 66 7.49 10.08 8.22
C ASN A 66 8.23 9.74 6.93
N GLN A 67 8.90 10.71 6.32
CA GLN A 67 9.73 10.49 5.13
C GLN A 67 11.06 11.23 5.23
N LEU A 68 12.13 10.61 4.74
CA LEU A 68 13.44 11.23 4.51
C LEU A 68 14.14 10.45 3.40
N TRP A 69 14.25 11.06 2.22
CA TRP A 69 14.85 10.38 1.08
C TRP A 69 15.64 11.33 0.17
N LEU A 70 16.59 10.73 -0.53
CA LEU A 70 17.32 11.31 -1.65
C LEU A 70 16.90 10.61 -2.94
N GLU A 71 16.65 11.38 -3.98
CA GLU A 71 16.33 10.89 -5.33
C GLU A 71 17.39 11.34 -6.33
N ALA A 72 17.80 10.42 -7.21
CA ALA A 72 18.66 10.67 -8.34
C ALA A 72 17.95 10.34 -9.65
N SER A 73 18.01 11.24 -10.63
CA SER A 73 17.44 11.13 -11.98
C SER A 73 18.51 11.41 -13.03
N LEU A 74 19.64 10.68 -12.92
CA LEU A 74 20.84 10.84 -13.79
C LEU A 74 20.72 10.07 -15.10
N ILE A 75 19.86 9.06 -15.16
CA ILE A 75 19.58 8.24 -16.34
C ILE A 75 18.23 8.68 -16.91
N PRO A 76 18.12 8.93 -18.23
CA PRO A 76 16.85 9.32 -18.84
C PRO A 76 15.70 8.36 -18.47
N ARG A 77 14.55 8.91 -18.09
CA ARG A 77 13.33 8.18 -17.73
C ARG A 77 13.51 7.21 -16.56
N THR A 78 14.56 7.37 -15.76
CA THR A 78 14.87 6.49 -14.61
C THR A 78 15.08 7.34 -13.37
N ARG A 79 14.46 6.94 -12.26
CA ARG A 79 14.61 7.53 -10.93
C ARG A 79 15.06 6.46 -9.95
N LEU A 80 16.05 6.76 -9.17
CA LEU A 80 16.48 5.97 -8.03
C LEU A 80 16.26 6.78 -6.77
N ARG A 81 15.57 6.20 -5.78
CA ARG A 81 15.32 6.85 -4.50
C ARG A 81 15.80 5.97 -3.36
N VAL A 82 16.47 6.56 -2.39
CA VAL A 82 16.97 5.88 -1.20
C VAL A 82 16.55 6.62 0.06
N GLY A 83 16.14 5.86 1.08
CA GLY A 83 15.73 6.37 2.38
C GLY A 83 14.30 6.01 2.74
N ARG A 84 13.76 6.66 3.79
CA ARG A 84 12.39 6.45 4.23
C ARG A 84 11.42 7.14 3.28
N GLN A 85 10.55 6.36 2.69
CA GLN A 85 9.66 6.79 1.64
C GLN A 85 8.33 6.05 1.65
N ARG A 86 7.31 6.68 1.08
CA ARG A 86 6.06 6.03 0.73
C ARG A 86 6.24 5.23 -0.56
N ILE A 87 5.85 3.96 -0.54
CA ILE A 87 5.78 3.10 -1.73
C ILE A 87 4.35 2.58 -1.82
N THR A 88 3.73 2.80 -2.97
CA THR A 88 2.36 2.37 -3.23
C THR A 88 2.24 1.85 -4.64
N TYR A 89 1.63 0.67 -4.81
CA TYR A 89 1.38 0.07 -6.11
C TYR A 89 -0.12 -0.17 -6.31
N ASP A 90 -0.60 0.12 -7.49
CA ASP A 90 -1.98 -0.09 -7.95
C ASP A 90 -3.05 0.44 -6.96
N ASN A 91 -3.90 -0.44 -6.46
CA ASN A 91 -4.95 -0.12 -5.48
C ASN A 91 -4.47 -0.19 -4.01
N HIS A 92 -3.17 -0.25 -3.77
CA HIS A 92 -2.53 -0.36 -2.46
C HIS A 92 -2.89 -1.63 -1.67
N ARG A 93 -3.40 -2.65 -2.34
CA ARG A 93 -3.82 -3.92 -1.70
C ARG A 93 -2.63 -4.66 -1.10
N PHE A 94 -1.53 -4.80 -1.85
CA PHE A 94 -0.36 -5.55 -1.45
C PHE A 94 0.77 -4.66 -0.93
N ILE A 95 1.04 -3.57 -1.63
CA ILE A 95 2.06 -2.59 -1.23
C ILE A 95 1.38 -1.22 -1.15
N GLY A 96 1.26 -0.69 0.06
CA GLY A 96 0.54 0.54 0.31
C GLY A 96 1.00 1.25 1.59
N ASN A 97 0.49 2.44 1.77
CA ASN A 97 0.79 3.30 2.92
C ASN A 97 -0.30 3.33 3.98
N VAL A 98 -1.37 2.53 3.82
CA VAL A 98 -2.53 2.50 4.74
C VAL A 98 -3.10 3.91 4.97
N GLY A 99 -3.26 4.67 3.88
CA GLY A 99 -3.52 6.11 3.89
C GLY A 99 -4.84 6.57 4.53
N TRP A 100 -5.72 5.64 4.91
CA TRP A 100 -6.95 5.94 5.68
C TRP A 100 -6.70 6.06 7.19
N ARG A 101 -5.50 5.66 7.69
CA ARG A 101 -5.10 5.83 9.07
C ARG A 101 -4.53 7.22 9.32
N GLN A 102 -4.48 7.61 10.59
CA GLN A 102 -3.87 8.88 10.99
C GLN A 102 -2.35 8.88 10.74
N LEU A 103 -1.63 7.90 11.29
CA LEU A 103 -0.25 7.63 10.90
C LEU A 103 -0.24 6.69 9.71
N GLU A 104 0.68 6.90 8.77
CA GLU A 104 0.78 6.06 7.59
C GLU A 104 1.93 5.05 7.67
N GLN A 105 1.87 4.05 6.82
CA GLN A 105 2.97 3.10 6.63
C GLN A 105 3.99 3.66 5.66
N THR A 106 5.27 3.63 6.06
CA THR A 106 6.40 4.02 5.22
C THR A 106 7.51 2.97 5.27
N TYR A 107 8.41 3.02 4.29
CA TYR A 107 9.44 2.00 4.11
C TYR A 107 10.82 2.64 4.03
N ASP A 108 11.79 2.12 4.78
CA ASP A 108 13.20 2.39 4.55
C ASP A 108 13.63 1.47 3.40
N ALA A 109 13.98 2.06 2.25
CA ALA A 109 14.12 1.33 0.99
C ALA A 109 15.09 2.01 0.02
N VAL A 110 15.63 1.21 -0.90
CA VAL A 110 16.05 1.69 -2.21
C VAL A 110 14.96 1.31 -3.22
N ALA A 111 14.53 2.27 -4.03
CA ALA A 111 13.46 2.08 -5.02
C ALA A 111 13.88 2.68 -6.37
N LEU A 112 13.67 1.92 -7.43
CA LEU A 112 13.93 2.28 -8.82
C LEU A 112 12.59 2.36 -9.56
N THR A 113 12.37 3.45 -10.29
CA THR A 113 11.32 3.53 -11.32
C THR A 113 11.97 3.82 -12.65
N SER A 114 11.76 2.99 -13.66
CA SER A 114 12.27 3.19 -15.01
C SER A 114 11.18 3.05 -16.07
N ARG A 115 11.24 3.87 -17.11
CA ARG A 115 10.37 3.80 -18.29
C ARG A 115 11.21 3.63 -19.55
N PRO A 116 11.83 2.44 -19.76
CA PRO A 116 12.78 2.23 -20.83
C PRO A 116 12.13 2.31 -22.23
N LEU A 117 10.88 1.91 -22.32
CA LEU A 117 10.10 1.89 -23.56
C LEU A 117 8.78 2.64 -23.38
N SER A 118 8.17 3.06 -24.50
CA SER A 118 6.84 3.65 -24.49
C SER A 118 5.81 2.66 -23.91
N GLY A 119 5.04 3.11 -22.94
CA GLY A 119 4.03 2.30 -22.26
C GLY A 119 4.55 1.32 -21.21
N LEU A 120 5.86 1.04 -21.10
CA LEU A 120 6.41 0.14 -20.10
C LEU A 120 6.95 0.94 -18.91
N THR A 121 6.49 0.60 -17.70
CA THR A 121 7.05 1.06 -16.43
C THR A 121 7.57 -0.15 -15.67
N ILE A 122 8.78 -0.05 -15.16
CA ILE A 122 9.42 -1.03 -14.30
C ILE A 122 9.67 -0.35 -12.95
N ASP A 123 9.05 -0.85 -11.89
CA ASP A 123 9.32 -0.45 -10.53
C ASP A 123 9.98 -1.63 -9.80
N GLY A 124 11.17 -1.39 -9.26
CA GLY A 124 11.87 -2.33 -8.39
C GLY A 124 12.16 -1.68 -7.06
N ALA A 125 12.07 -2.42 -5.96
CA ALA A 125 12.48 -1.92 -4.66
C ALA A 125 13.10 -3.02 -3.81
N TYR A 126 13.97 -2.62 -2.88
CA TYR A 126 14.40 -3.46 -1.78
C TYR A 126 14.12 -2.73 -0.47
N LEU A 127 13.25 -3.32 0.35
CA LEU A 127 12.85 -2.78 1.63
C LEU A 127 13.66 -3.47 2.72
N TRP A 128 14.32 -2.68 3.60
CA TRP A 128 15.02 -3.24 4.77
C TRP A 128 14.32 -2.93 6.08
N ARG A 129 13.26 -2.11 6.06
CA ARG A 129 12.43 -1.81 7.23
C ARG A 129 11.07 -1.25 6.81
N VAL A 130 10.04 -1.60 7.56
CA VAL A 130 8.74 -0.94 7.52
C VAL A 130 8.51 -0.19 8.84
N GLN A 131 7.96 1.01 8.76
CA GLN A 131 7.34 1.70 9.88
C GLN A 131 5.83 1.63 9.66
N ASN A 132 5.12 0.94 10.55
CA ASN A 132 3.69 0.71 10.41
C ASN A 132 2.84 1.85 11.01
N VAL A 133 1.53 1.77 10.87
CA VAL A 133 0.54 2.76 11.36
C VAL A 133 0.51 2.94 12.88
N LEU A 134 1.17 2.09 13.64
CA LEU A 134 1.35 2.20 15.09
C LEU A 134 2.72 2.82 15.46
N SER A 135 3.45 3.39 14.47
CA SER A 135 4.81 3.89 14.66
C SER A 135 5.80 2.83 15.15
N GLN A 136 5.55 1.56 14.80
CA GLN A 136 6.47 0.46 15.10
C GLN A 136 7.34 0.18 13.88
N ARG A 137 8.62 -0.07 14.13
CA ARG A 137 9.60 -0.39 13.10
C ARG A 137 9.89 -1.88 13.13
N GLN A 138 9.78 -2.53 11.98
CA GLN A 138 10.10 -3.95 11.80
C GLN A 138 11.13 -4.09 10.69
N ARG A 139 12.15 -4.93 10.92
CA ARG A 139 13.19 -5.21 9.94
C ARG A 139 12.67 -6.16 8.89
N LEU A 140 13.02 -5.87 7.64
CA LEU A 140 12.62 -6.64 6.48
C LEU A 140 13.83 -7.01 5.62
N ALA A 141 13.68 -8.08 4.86
CA ALA A 141 14.44 -8.33 3.65
C ALA A 141 13.41 -8.59 2.54
N ALA A 142 13.03 -7.53 1.84
CA ALA A 142 11.87 -7.58 0.97
C ALA A 142 12.16 -6.96 -0.41
N PRO A 143 12.63 -7.76 -1.39
CA PRO A 143 12.68 -7.35 -2.78
C PRO A 143 11.26 -7.29 -3.37
N LEU A 144 11.00 -6.25 -4.18
CA LEU A 144 9.75 -6.04 -4.89
C LEU A 144 10.04 -5.82 -6.37
N LEU A 145 9.21 -6.40 -7.23
CA LEU A 145 9.19 -6.14 -8.66
C LEU A 145 7.74 -5.88 -9.10
N HIS A 146 7.53 -4.80 -9.83
CA HIS A 146 6.23 -4.42 -10.37
C HIS A 146 6.43 -3.89 -11.79
N LEU A 147 5.76 -4.51 -12.75
CA LEU A 147 5.84 -4.23 -14.18
C LEU A 147 4.47 -3.78 -14.67
N ALA A 148 4.37 -2.59 -15.25
CA ALA A 148 3.12 -2.08 -15.80
C ALA A 148 3.29 -1.71 -17.28
N TYR A 149 2.38 -2.20 -18.11
CA TYR A 149 2.34 -1.92 -19.54
C TYR A 149 1.01 -1.28 -19.95
N THR A 150 1.09 -0.08 -20.51
CA THR A 150 -0.05 0.73 -20.97
C THR A 150 -0.11 0.85 -22.50
N GLY A 151 0.80 0.19 -23.24
CA GLY A 151 0.82 0.23 -24.71
C GLY A 151 -0.31 -0.57 -25.37
N TRP A 152 -0.99 -1.40 -24.62
CA TRP A 152 -2.16 -2.12 -25.11
C TRP A 152 -3.41 -1.24 -25.02
N ARG A 153 -4.10 -1.06 -26.15
CA ARG A 153 -5.25 -0.14 -26.25
C ARG A 153 -6.47 -0.57 -25.41
N VAL A 154 -6.53 -1.84 -25.04
CA VAL A 154 -7.68 -2.40 -24.30
C VAL A 154 -7.49 -2.31 -22.79
N ALA A 155 -6.27 -2.51 -22.28
CA ALA A 155 -6.02 -2.54 -20.85
C ALA A 155 -4.61 -2.09 -20.51
N ARG A 156 -4.45 -1.56 -19.30
CA ARG A 156 -3.17 -1.56 -18.57
C ARG A 156 -2.98 -2.96 -18.00
N VAL A 157 -1.85 -3.58 -18.29
CA VAL A 157 -1.46 -4.89 -17.76
C VAL A 157 -0.40 -4.69 -16.72
N VAL A 158 -0.55 -5.31 -15.57
CA VAL A 158 0.43 -5.31 -14.49
C VAL A 158 0.81 -6.75 -14.17
N ALA A 159 2.11 -6.99 -13.99
CA ALA A 159 2.63 -8.22 -13.41
C ALA A 159 3.53 -7.87 -12.23
N TYR A 160 3.46 -8.62 -11.15
CA TYR A 160 4.26 -8.33 -9.96
C TYR A 160 4.71 -9.58 -9.23
N GLY A 161 5.83 -9.40 -8.50
CA GLY A 161 6.33 -10.33 -7.51
C GLY A 161 6.82 -9.56 -6.29
N TYR A 162 6.32 -9.94 -5.12
CA TYR A 162 6.66 -9.32 -3.84
C TYR A 162 7.13 -10.39 -2.87
N TRP A 163 8.35 -10.28 -2.35
CA TRP A 163 8.95 -11.24 -1.43
C TRP A 163 9.20 -10.53 -0.10
N ILE A 164 8.27 -10.65 0.84
CA ILE A 164 8.32 -9.94 2.11
C ILE A 164 8.78 -10.89 3.21
N GLY A 165 10.04 -10.77 3.60
CA GLY A 165 10.62 -11.53 4.70
C GLY A 165 10.81 -10.64 5.94
N TYR A 166 10.17 -11.00 7.05
CA TYR A 166 10.40 -10.40 8.35
C TYR A 166 11.63 -11.03 9.01
N GLU A 167 12.55 -10.21 9.53
CA GLU A 167 13.78 -10.71 10.14
C GLU A 167 13.63 -11.06 11.62
N GLU A 168 12.62 -10.50 12.31
CA GLU A 168 12.35 -10.81 13.69
C GLU A 168 11.54 -12.12 13.81
N ALA A 169 12.01 -13.07 14.62
CA ALA A 169 11.37 -14.37 14.80
C ALA A 169 9.88 -14.29 15.21
N ALA A 170 9.51 -13.29 16.03
CA ALA A 170 8.12 -13.04 16.42
C ALA A 170 7.21 -12.63 15.23
N SER A 171 7.79 -12.21 14.13
CA SER A 171 7.08 -11.79 12.92
C SER A 171 7.29 -12.76 11.73
N ALA A 172 8.07 -13.82 11.91
CA ALA A 172 8.42 -14.77 10.85
C ALA A 172 7.19 -15.37 10.14
N ALA A 173 6.13 -15.68 10.88
CA ALA A 173 4.87 -16.20 10.35
C ALA A 173 4.13 -15.25 9.38
N ARG A 174 4.57 -13.99 9.28
CA ARG A 174 4.06 -12.98 8.34
C ARG A 174 4.87 -12.91 7.04
N SER A 175 5.96 -13.69 6.94
CA SER A 175 6.80 -13.71 5.75
C SER A 175 6.11 -14.45 4.62
N VAL A 176 5.87 -13.75 3.51
CA VAL A 176 5.11 -14.25 2.35
C VAL A 176 5.77 -13.84 1.04
N GLN A 177 5.58 -14.66 0.02
CA GLN A 177 5.85 -14.31 -1.35
C GLN A 177 4.57 -14.31 -2.17
N THR A 178 4.36 -13.26 -2.93
CA THR A 178 3.12 -13.04 -3.69
C THR A 178 3.45 -12.76 -5.14
N TYR A 179 2.81 -13.46 -6.05
CA TYR A 179 2.91 -13.23 -7.49
C TYR A 179 1.53 -12.94 -8.04
N GLY A 180 1.42 -11.97 -8.93
CA GLY A 180 0.11 -11.64 -9.48
C GLY A 180 0.15 -10.96 -10.83
N ILE A 181 -1.02 -10.95 -11.44
CA ILE A 181 -1.32 -10.24 -12.67
C ILE A 181 -2.62 -9.45 -12.50
N ARG A 182 -2.62 -8.21 -12.98
CA ARG A 182 -3.76 -7.32 -12.95
C ARG A 182 -4.00 -6.72 -14.34
N LEU A 183 -5.25 -6.69 -14.73
CA LEU A 183 -5.75 -6.04 -15.93
C LEU A 183 -6.74 -4.96 -15.53
N GLU A 184 -6.58 -3.75 -16.02
CA GLU A 184 -7.55 -2.68 -15.78
C GLU A 184 -7.73 -1.81 -17.02
N GLY A 185 -8.97 -1.41 -17.26
CA GLY A 185 -9.26 -0.60 -18.43
C GLY A 185 -10.59 0.13 -18.36
N SER A 186 -10.76 1.04 -19.32
CA SER A 186 -12.02 1.72 -19.56
C SER A 186 -12.23 1.87 -21.05
N ARG A 187 -13.46 1.64 -21.49
CA ARG A 187 -13.86 1.70 -22.90
C ARG A 187 -15.11 2.55 -23.06
N PRO A 188 -15.11 3.57 -23.92
CA PRO A 188 -16.33 4.16 -24.36
C PRO A 188 -17.13 3.12 -25.18
N LEU A 189 -18.38 2.89 -24.79
CA LEU A 189 -19.34 2.07 -25.56
C LEU A 189 -20.15 2.95 -26.50
N THR A 190 -20.46 4.17 -26.06
CA THR A 190 -21.07 5.27 -26.84
C THR A 190 -20.49 6.59 -26.36
N ASP A 191 -20.89 7.72 -26.98
CA ASP A 191 -20.49 9.07 -26.55
C ASP A 191 -20.89 9.38 -25.09
N ARG A 192 -21.90 8.68 -24.57
CA ARG A 192 -22.44 8.89 -23.22
C ARG A 192 -22.19 7.75 -22.25
N LEU A 193 -21.84 6.56 -22.74
CA LEU A 193 -21.70 5.35 -21.93
C LEU A 193 -20.26 4.83 -22.01
N ALA A 194 -19.65 4.59 -20.85
CA ALA A 194 -18.34 3.96 -20.74
C ALA A 194 -18.38 2.75 -19.82
N LEU A 195 -17.69 1.69 -20.22
CA LEU A 195 -17.42 0.51 -19.41
C LEU A 195 -16.06 0.67 -18.74
N ARG A 196 -16.00 0.38 -17.44
CA ARG A 196 -14.77 0.22 -16.66
C ARG A 196 -14.67 -1.23 -16.19
N TYR A 197 -13.49 -1.80 -16.22
CA TYR A 197 -13.26 -3.17 -15.78
C TYR A 197 -11.89 -3.31 -15.11
N THR A 198 -11.83 -4.23 -14.17
CA THR A 198 -10.58 -4.70 -13.54
C THR A 198 -10.70 -6.20 -13.35
N GLY A 199 -9.62 -6.92 -13.60
CA GLY A 199 -9.43 -8.31 -13.22
C GLY A 199 -8.06 -8.47 -12.58
N GLU A 200 -7.96 -9.18 -11.48
CA GLU A 200 -6.71 -9.44 -10.78
C GLU A 200 -6.71 -10.87 -10.25
N TYR A 201 -5.57 -11.52 -10.37
CA TYR A 201 -5.31 -12.80 -9.75
C TYR A 201 -3.94 -12.76 -9.08
N ALA A 202 -3.86 -13.27 -7.85
CA ALA A 202 -2.61 -13.43 -7.14
C ALA A 202 -2.52 -14.79 -6.45
N TYR A 203 -1.30 -15.29 -6.39
CA TYR A 203 -0.93 -16.50 -5.69
C TYR A 203 0.09 -16.16 -4.61
N GLN A 204 -0.16 -16.59 -3.39
CA GLN A 204 0.69 -16.31 -2.24
C GLN A 204 1.06 -17.61 -1.53
N MET A 205 2.31 -17.70 -1.10
CA MET A 205 2.83 -18.82 -0.32
C MET A 205 3.77 -18.28 0.76
N ASP A 206 4.16 -19.15 1.65
CA ASP A 206 5.18 -18.89 2.67
C ASP A 206 6.52 -18.45 2.04
N TYR A 207 7.31 -17.75 2.82
CA TYR A 207 8.62 -17.27 2.41
C TYR A 207 9.61 -17.29 3.57
N ARG A 208 10.87 -17.66 3.29
CA ARG A 208 11.98 -17.72 4.27
C ARG A 208 11.63 -18.60 5.48
N ASP A 209 11.79 -18.03 6.69
CA ASP A 209 11.64 -18.72 7.97
C ASP A 209 10.19 -18.73 8.47
N ASN A 210 9.20 -18.60 7.58
CA ASN A 210 7.79 -18.75 7.95
C ASN A 210 7.55 -20.18 8.51
N PRO A 211 7.06 -20.33 9.74
CA PRO A 211 6.83 -21.65 10.33
C PRO A 211 5.64 -22.41 9.72
N ASN A 212 4.78 -21.73 8.95
CA ASN A 212 3.63 -22.31 8.27
C ASN A 212 4.00 -22.59 6.81
N ASN A 213 3.57 -23.73 6.27
CA ASN A 213 3.67 -24.03 4.85
C ASN A 213 2.28 -23.93 4.25
N PHE A 214 2.05 -23.01 3.32
CA PHE A 214 0.74 -22.76 2.75
C PHE A 214 0.83 -22.23 1.32
N ALA A 215 -0.27 -22.40 0.58
CA ALA A 215 -0.44 -21.85 -0.75
C ALA A 215 -1.89 -21.38 -0.93
N VAL A 216 -2.08 -20.07 -1.04
CA VAL A 216 -3.40 -19.43 -1.09
C VAL A 216 -3.54 -18.52 -2.30
N GLN A 217 -4.78 -18.25 -2.69
CA GLN A 217 -5.11 -17.52 -3.90
C GLN A 217 -6.02 -16.34 -3.59
N TYR A 218 -5.87 -15.33 -4.41
CA TYR A 218 -6.72 -14.14 -4.45
C TYR A 218 -7.21 -13.93 -5.88
N ALA A 219 -8.49 -13.63 -6.04
CA ALA A 219 -9.06 -13.17 -7.29
C ALA A 219 -9.97 -11.97 -7.04
N HIS A 220 -9.87 -10.97 -7.91
CA HIS A 220 -10.71 -9.77 -7.89
C HIS A 220 -11.22 -9.48 -9.28
N GLY A 221 -12.52 -9.21 -9.38
CA GLY A 221 -13.19 -8.76 -10.58
C GLY A 221 -14.01 -7.51 -10.31
N LEU A 222 -13.96 -6.52 -11.21
CA LEU A 222 -14.77 -5.30 -11.13
C LEU A 222 -15.32 -4.98 -12.51
N LEU A 223 -16.62 -4.68 -12.56
CA LEU A 223 -17.28 -4.09 -13.73
C LEU A 223 -18.04 -2.84 -13.31
N GLY A 224 -17.89 -1.77 -14.07
CA GLY A 224 -18.56 -0.50 -13.82
C GLY A 224 -19.07 0.12 -15.12
N LEU A 225 -20.27 0.67 -15.08
CA LEU A 225 -20.86 1.46 -16.15
C LEU A 225 -20.95 2.91 -15.70
N THR A 226 -20.53 3.82 -16.57
CA THR A 226 -20.61 5.27 -16.33
C THR A 226 -21.42 5.90 -17.47
N VAL A 227 -22.52 6.56 -17.11
CA VAL A 227 -23.34 7.35 -18.02
C VAL A 227 -23.04 8.83 -17.81
N ARG A 228 -22.75 9.54 -18.90
CA ARG A 228 -22.55 11.00 -18.92
C ARG A 228 -23.69 11.67 -19.66
N GLN A 229 -24.35 12.62 -18.99
CA GLN A 229 -25.39 13.45 -19.60
C GLN A 229 -25.14 14.91 -19.23
N GLN A 230 -25.72 15.84 -19.97
CA GLN A 230 -25.55 17.28 -19.70
C GLN A 230 -25.81 17.58 -18.22
N GLY A 231 -24.77 18.07 -17.52
CA GLY A 231 -24.83 18.51 -16.15
C GLY A 231 -24.64 17.43 -15.07
N TRP A 232 -24.60 16.12 -15.41
CA TRP A 232 -24.37 15.08 -14.41
C TRP A 232 -23.70 13.80 -14.94
N VAL A 233 -23.09 13.06 -14.04
CA VAL A 233 -22.44 11.76 -14.28
C VAL A 233 -22.95 10.75 -13.26
N VAL A 234 -23.44 9.63 -13.71
CA VAL A 234 -23.85 8.49 -12.86
C VAL A 234 -22.97 7.29 -13.16
N SER A 235 -22.49 6.65 -12.13
CA SER A 235 -21.73 5.40 -12.24
C SER A 235 -22.32 4.33 -11.33
N ALA A 236 -22.45 3.12 -11.87
CA ALA A 236 -22.77 1.90 -11.12
C ALA A 236 -21.58 0.95 -11.24
N THR A 237 -21.15 0.37 -10.12
CA THR A 237 -19.99 -0.54 -10.09
C THR A 237 -20.34 -1.75 -9.23
N GLY A 238 -20.08 -2.95 -9.75
CA GLY A 238 -20.08 -4.21 -9.01
C GLY A 238 -18.66 -4.76 -8.92
N ALA A 239 -18.30 -5.32 -7.79
CA ALA A 239 -17.01 -5.98 -7.57
C ALA A 239 -17.19 -7.28 -6.80
N LEU A 240 -16.31 -8.25 -7.07
CA LEU A 240 -16.20 -9.52 -6.36
C LEU A 240 -14.76 -9.72 -5.94
N GLU A 241 -14.55 -10.13 -4.70
CA GLU A 241 -13.24 -10.57 -4.19
C GLU A 241 -13.37 -11.98 -3.63
N LEU A 242 -12.41 -12.83 -3.98
CA LEU A 242 -12.32 -14.21 -3.51
C LEU A 242 -10.94 -14.42 -2.86
N PHE A 243 -10.95 -15.01 -1.69
CA PHE A 243 -9.75 -15.41 -0.94
C PHE A 243 -9.85 -16.89 -0.63
N THR A 244 -8.75 -17.60 -0.79
CA THR A 244 -8.65 -18.97 -0.26
C THR A 244 -7.89 -18.99 1.05
N SER A 245 -8.03 -20.10 1.78
CA SER A 245 -7.22 -20.41 2.95
C SER A 245 -6.65 -21.82 2.80
N ASP A 246 -5.52 -22.08 3.44
CA ASP A 246 -4.82 -23.35 3.48
C ASP A 246 -4.33 -23.59 4.90
N ASP A 247 -4.71 -24.74 5.51
CA ASP A 247 -4.39 -25.11 6.90
C ASP A 247 -4.62 -23.99 7.94
N GLY A 248 -5.71 -23.24 7.78
CA GLY A 248 -6.07 -22.13 8.67
C GLY A 248 -5.31 -20.82 8.40
N VAL A 249 -4.39 -20.80 7.44
CA VAL A 249 -3.73 -19.58 6.96
C VAL A 249 -4.55 -19.00 5.81
N ALA A 250 -5.03 -17.79 5.96
CA ALA A 250 -5.74 -17.07 4.90
C ALA A 250 -4.78 -16.19 4.10
N PHE A 251 -5.17 -15.87 2.87
CA PHE A 251 -4.48 -14.88 2.05
C PHE A 251 -4.32 -13.56 2.83
N SER A 252 -3.09 -13.08 2.94
CA SER A 252 -2.78 -11.87 3.72
C SER A 252 -2.25 -10.73 2.86
N THR A 253 -2.52 -9.51 3.32
CA THR A 253 -1.94 -8.29 2.75
C THR A 253 -1.03 -7.68 3.81
N PRO A 254 0.23 -7.37 3.46
CA PRO A 254 1.22 -6.84 4.40
C PRO A 254 0.85 -5.46 4.95
#